data_b14dc08966b65036974c359ebf295093
#
_entry.id   b14dc08966b65036974c359ebf295093
#
_cell.length_a   1.000
_cell.length_b   1.000
_cell.length_c   1.000
_cell.angle_alpha   90.00
_cell.angle_beta   90.00
_cell.angle_gamma   90.00
#
_symmetry.space_group_name_H-M   'P 1'
#
loop_
_entity.id
_entity.type
_entity.pdbx_description
1 polymer ?
#
loop_
_entity_poly.entity_id
_entity_poly.type
_entity_poly.pdbx_seq_one_letter_code
_entity_poly.pdbx_strand_id
1 'polypeptide(L)'
;NKAGWSYEPNSIGHNLAAKGVIVVSIAYRVGVFGFFSHPSLVPANFGLLDQVAALQWVTDNIENIGGDSQNITVMGESAGANNIDYLMVMPSSKGLFSKVIHQSGGSSLTNRSVREAHLALGHVFAQQTVGDDVDDPIQAMRQLSADTILQAADTVFKNHYFDAVVDGHSVMESI
;
A
#
# COMPACT_ATOMS: atom_id res chain seq x y z
N ASN A 1 2.66 1.14 -7.43
CA ASN A 1 1.31 1.02 -6.80
C ASN A 1 0.24 1.93 -7.45
N LYS A 2 0.34 2.20 -8.76
CA LYS A 2 -0.60 3.14 -9.43
C LYS A 2 -1.96 2.50 -9.71
N ALA A 3 -1.98 1.23 -10.11
CA ALA A 3 -3.17 0.46 -10.47
C ALA A 3 -2.92 -1.03 -10.25
N GLY A 4 -3.98 -1.81 -10.35
CA GLY A 4 -3.97 -3.26 -10.21
C GLY A 4 -5.24 -3.74 -9.52
N TRP A 5 -5.50 -5.03 -9.58
CA TRP A 5 -6.64 -5.64 -8.93
C TRP A 5 -6.36 -7.12 -8.60
N SER A 6 -7.03 -7.64 -7.61
CA SER A 6 -6.78 -8.98 -7.07
C SER A 6 -7.20 -10.15 -7.97
N TYR A 7 -7.92 -9.88 -9.05
CA TYR A 7 -8.41 -10.87 -10.02
C TYR A 7 -7.65 -10.87 -11.34
N GLU A 8 -6.46 -10.27 -11.39
CA GLU A 8 -5.63 -10.38 -12.59
C GLU A 8 -5.27 -11.86 -12.85
N PRO A 9 -5.26 -12.31 -14.12
CA PRO A 9 -5.03 -13.71 -14.47
C PRO A 9 -3.74 -14.30 -13.85
N ASN A 10 -2.71 -13.47 -13.69
CA ASN A 10 -1.44 -13.86 -13.09
C ASN A 10 -1.50 -14.03 -11.56
N SER A 11 -2.55 -13.52 -10.92
CA SER A 11 -2.76 -13.58 -9.47
C SER A 11 -3.73 -14.67 -9.04
N ILE A 12 -4.30 -15.41 -10.00
CA ILE A 12 -5.24 -16.50 -9.71
C ILE A 12 -4.49 -17.71 -9.17
N GLY A 13 -4.76 -18.06 -7.91
CA GLY A 13 -4.03 -19.08 -7.16
C GLY A 13 -4.40 -20.54 -7.44
N HIS A 14 -5.25 -20.85 -8.42
CA HIS A 14 -5.79 -22.21 -8.61
C HIS A 14 -4.72 -23.29 -8.83
N ASN A 15 -3.62 -22.96 -9.50
CA ASN A 15 -2.51 -23.89 -9.73
C ASN A 15 -1.77 -24.24 -8.43
N LEU A 16 -1.62 -23.30 -7.52
CA LEU A 16 -1.04 -23.51 -6.20
C LEU A 16 -2.04 -24.24 -5.28
N ALA A 17 -3.31 -23.87 -5.35
CA ALA A 17 -4.38 -24.53 -4.59
C ALA A 17 -4.47 -26.02 -4.94
N ALA A 18 -4.31 -26.39 -6.21
CA ALA A 18 -4.25 -27.77 -6.65
C ALA A 18 -3.04 -28.58 -6.09
N LYS A 19 -2.07 -27.90 -5.48
CA LYS A 19 -0.92 -28.50 -4.81
C LYS A 19 -1.06 -28.54 -3.27
N GLY A 20 -2.25 -28.27 -2.75
CA GLY A 20 -2.52 -28.29 -1.31
C GLY A 20 -2.12 -27.01 -0.58
N VAL A 21 -2.07 -25.88 -1.28
CA VAL A 21 -1.79 -24.58 -0.70
C VAL A 21 -3.05 -23.73 -0.71
N ILE A 22 -3.42 -23.13 0.41
CA ILE A 22 -4.47 -22.11 0.44
C ILE A 22 -3.88 -20.83 -0.12
N VAL A 23 -4.54 -20.24 -1.12
CA VAL A 23 -4.13 -18.96 -1.73
C VAL A 23 -5.16 -17.91 -1.39
N VAL A 24 -4.71 -16.83 -0.76
CA VAL A 24 -5.52 -15.65 -0.43
C VAL A 24 -5.02 -14.48 -1.27
N SER A 25 -5.86 -14.01 -2.18
CA SER A 25 -5.60 -12.80 -2.97
C SER A 25 -6.29 -11.63 -2.29
N ILE A 26 -5.54 -10.57 -2.01
CA ILE A 26 -6.02 -9.39 -1.29
C ILE A 26 -6.20 -8.20 -2.23
N ALA A 27 -7.22 -7.39 -1.95
CA ALA A 27 -7.47 -6.12 -2.64
C ALA A 27 -7.15 -4.97 -1.68
N TYR A 28 -6.02 -4.32 -1.89
CA TYR A 28 -5.61 -3.13 -1.12
C TYR A 28 -5.73 -1.88 -1.97
N ARG A 29 -5.91 -0.73 -1.34
CA ARG A 29 -5.97 0.56 -2.04
C ARG A 29 -4.67 0.86 -2.76
N VAL A 30 -4.79 1.34 -3.99
CA VAL A 30 -3.68 1.74 -4.86
C VAL A 30 -3.82 3.21 -5.27
N GLY A 31 -2.84 3.74 -5.97
CA GLY A 31 -2.85 5.11 -6.46
C GLY A 31 -2.97 6.13 -5.33
N VAL A 32 -3.68 7.22 -5.60
CA VAL A 32 -3.88 8.31 -4.64
C VAL A 32 -4.60 7.87 -3.36
N PHE A 33 -5.48 6.88 -3.42
CA PHE A 33 -6.20 6.41 -2.23
C PHE A 33 -5.37 5.51 -1.32
N GLY A 34 -4.34 4.86 -1.85
CA GLY A 34 -3.49 3.96 -1.09
C GLY A 34 -2.15 4.55 -0.68
N PHE A 35 -1.61 5.46 -1.50
CA PHE A 35 -0.22 5.91 -1.37
C PHE A 35 -0.05 7.44 -1.52
N PHE A 36 -1.11 8.19 -1.27
CA PHE A 36 -1.02 9.64 -1.16
C PHE A 36 -0.30 10.03 0.12
N SER A 37 0.61 11.01 0.01
CA SER A 37 1.37 11.54 1.14
C SER A 37 1.21 13.05 1.22
N HIS A 38 0.95 13.55 2.42
CA HIS A 38 0.85 14.98 2.71
C HIS A 38 1.34 15.25 4.13
N PRO A 39 1.97 16.40 4.43
CA PRO A 39 2.44 16.70 5.78
C PRO A 39 1.36 16.59 6.87
N SER A 40 0.11 16.94 6.53
CA SER A 40 -1.03 16.85 7.47
C SER A 40 -1.71 15.47 7.46
N LEU A 41 -1.20 14.48 6.71
CA LEU A 41 -1.77 13.15 6.64
C LEU A 41 -0.86 12.14 7.37
N VAL A 42 -1.19 11.88 8.62
CA VAL A 42 -0.46 10.90 9.46
C VAL A 42 -1.49 10.01 10.16
N PRO A 43 -1.39 8.68 10.04
CA PRO A 43 -0.46 7.95 9.17
C PRO A 43 -0.76 8.13 7.68
N ALA A 44 0.27 7.93 6.85
CA ALA A 44 0.15 7.74 5.40
C ALA A 44 0.10 6.23 5.07
N ASN A 45 0.45 5.82 3.83
CA ASN A 45 0.63 4.42 3.43
C ASN A 45 -0.62 3.53 3.62
N PHE A 46 -1.80 4.05 3.34
CA PHE A 46 -3.06 3.30 3.52
C PHE A 46 -3.08 1.96 2.77
N GLY A 47 -2.42 1.87 1.61
CA GLY A 47 -2.30 0.60 0.88
C GLY A 47 -1.50 -0.45 1.65
N LEU A 48 -0.44 -0.06 2.39
CA LEU A 48 0.27 -0.98 3.28
C LEU A 48 -0.55 -1.33 4.52
N LEU A 49 -1.28 -0.37 5.08
CA LEU A 49 -2.16 -0.62 6.22
C LEU A 49 -3.29 -1.59 5.85
N ASP A 50 -3.83 -1.50 4.64
CA ASP A 50 -4.80 -2.47 4.10
C ASP A 50 -4.20 -3.88 4.02
N GLN A 51 -2.94 -3.98 3.59
CA GLN A 51 -2.22 -5.26 3.51
C GLN A 51 -1.98 -5.85 4.91
N VAL A 52 -1.61 -5.02 5.89
CA VAL A 52 -1.49 -5.46 7.30
C VAL A 52 -2.83 -5.94 7.83
N ALA A 53 -3.92 -5.21 7.57
CA ALA A 53 -5.26 -5.62 7.99
C ALA A 53 -5.68 -6.95 7.36
N ALA A 54 -5.36 -7.16 6.08
CA ALA A 54 -5.61 -8.43 5.40
C ALA A 54 -4.78 -9.58 6.00
N LEU A 55 -3.51 -9.36 6.30
CA LEU A 55 -2.65 -10.34 6.97
C LEU A 55 -3.16 -10.70 8.36
N GLN A 56 -3.60 -9.71 9.14
CA GLN A 56 -4.23 -9.93 10.44
C GLN A 56 -5.48 -10.80 10.28
N TRP A 57 -6.35 -10.47 9.32
CA TRP A 57 -7.54 -11.26 9.06
C TRP A 57 -7.19 -12.71 8.69
N VAL A 58 -6.17 -12.92 7.87
CA VAL A 58 -5.69 -14.28 7.51
C VAL A 58 -5.22 -15.01 8.75
N THR A 59 -4.38 -14.38 9.58
CA THR A 59 -3.89 -14.98 10.83
C THR A 59 -5.03 -15.41 11.74
N ASP A 60 -6.05 -14.58 11.87
CA ASP A 60 -7.18 -14.81 12.78
C ASP A 60 -8.17 -15.86 12.26
N ASN A 61 -8.23 -16.10 10.96
CA ASN A 61 -9.31 -16.88 10.33
C ASN A 61 -8.86 -18.13 9.56
N ILE A 62 -7.58 -18.23 9.18
CA ILE A 62 -7.14 -19.25 8.21
C ILE A 62 -7.31 -20.67 8.72
N GLU A 63 -7.25 -20.90 10.03
CA GLU A 63 -7.46 -22.22 10.65
C GLU A 63 -8.89 -22.70 10.49
N ASN A 64 -9.87 -21.80 10.41
CA ASN A 64 -11.27 -22.13 10.20
C ASN A 64 -11.53 -22.75 8.80
N ILE A 65 -10.61 -22.60 7.87
CA ILE A 65 -10.69 -23.16 6.52
C ILE A 65 -9.57 -24.17 6.24
N GLY A 66 -8.93 -24.69 7.31
CA GLY A 66 -7.93 -25.75 7.24
C GLY A 66 -6.50 -25.28 6.95
N GLY A 67 -6.20 -24.01 7.10
CA GLY A 67 -4.85 -23.47 6.99
C GLY A 67 -4.09 -23.50 8.32
N ASP A 68 -2.85 -23.02 8.26
CA ASP A 68 -1.94 -22.94 9.41
C ASP A 68 -1.49 -21.47 9.56
N SER A 69 -1.94 -20.83 10.64
CA SER A 69 -1.63 -19.43 10.97
C SER A 69 -0.13 -19.20 11.27
N GLN A 70 0.63 -20.26 11.56
CA GLN A 70 2.07 -20.19 11.77
C GLN A 70 2.87 -20.40 10.47
N ASN A 71 2.19 -20.72 9.36
CA ASN A 71 2.83 -21.03 8.08
C ASN A 71 2.32 -20.12 6.95
N ILE A 72 2.35 -18.83 7.19
CA ILE A 72 1.93 -17.80 6.23
C ILE A 72 3.14 -17.36 5.41
N THR A 73 3.00 -17.40 4.08
CA THR A 73 3.96 -16.88 3.10
C THR A 73 3.34 -15.70 2.35
N VAL A 74 3.98 -14.55 2.38
CA VAL A 74 3.58 -13.40 1.57
C VAL A 74 4.32 -13.45 0.24
N MET A 75 3.58 -13.26 -0.86
CA MET A 75 4.16 -13.26 -2.21
C MET A 75 3.77 -11.97 -2.95
N GLY A 76 4.72 -11.38 -3.67
CA GLY A 76 4.49 -10.19 -4.48
C GLY A 76 5.46 -10.07 -5.63
N GLU A 77 4.98 -9.41 -6.70
CA GLU A 77 5.76 -9.10 -7.89
C GLU A 77 5.84 -7.58 -8.07
N SER A 78 7.00 -7.07 -8.53
CA SER A 78 7.23 -5.65 -8.83
C SER A 78 6.82 -4.75 -7.65
N ALA A 79 5.82 -3.89 -7.82
CA ALA A 79 5.30 -3.04 -6.74
C ALA A 79 4.80 -3.84 -5.53
N GLY A 80 4.25 -5.04 -5.72
CA GLY A 80 3.88 -5.95 -4.64
C GLY A 80 5.09 -6.46 -3.88
N ALA A 81 6.19 -6.75 -4.56
CA ALA A 81 7.45 -7.10 -3.91
C ALA A 81 8.03 -5.93 -3.10
N ASN A 82 7.99 -4.70 -3.66
CA ASN A 82 8.38 -3.51 -2.91
C ASN A 82 7.52 -3.30 -1.64
N ASN A 83 6.23 -3.57 -1.71
CA ASN A 83 5.37 -3.51 -0.53
C ASN A 83 5.79 -4.53 0.54
N ILE A 84 6.22 -5.73 0.14
CA ILE A 84 6.74 -6.74 1.07
C ILE A 84 7.98 -6.23 1.81
N ASP A 85 8.88 -5.50 1.14
CA ASP A 85 10.04 -4.90 1.80
C ASP A 85 9.60 -3.98 2.96
N TYR A 86 8.58 -3.16 2.74
CA TYR A 86 8.00 -2.33 3.81
C TYR A 86 7.33 -3.18 4.90
N LEU A 87 6.56 -4.19 4.51
CA LEU A 87 5.92 -5.09 5.49
C LEU A 87 6.93 -5.80 6.38
N MET A 88 8.11 -6.16 5.88
CA MET A 88 9.15 -6.79 6.68
C MET A 88 9.70 -5.90 7.81
N VAL A 89 9.56 -4.58 7.68
CA VAL A 89 10.09 -3.61 8.66
C VAL A 89 9.01 -2.85 9.44
N MET A 90 7.74 -3.00 9.05
CA MET A 90 6.63 -2.37 9.77
C MET A 90 6.39 -3.07 11.12
N PRO A 91 6.33 -2.33 12.24
CA PRO A 91 6.01 -2.94 13.54
C PRO A 91 4.65 -3.65 13.55
N SER A 92 3.67 -3.13 12.79
CA SER A 92 2.30 -3.65 12.74
C SER A 92 2.16 -4.98 11.98
N SER A 93 3.14 -5.37 11.17
CA SER A 93 3.15 -6.66 10.46
C SER A 93 3.94 -7.75 11.18
N LYS A 94 4.58 -7.40 12.30
CA LYS A 94 5.43 -8.34 13.04
C LYS A 94 4.64 -9.57 13.51
N GLY A 95 5.12 -10.74 13.06
CA GLY A 95 4.51 -12.03 13.43
C GLY A 95 3.32 -12.45 12.56
N LEU A 96 2.89 -11.65 11.58
CA LEU A 96 1.77 -11.97 10.71
C LEU A 96 2.15 -12.90 9.54
N PHE A 97 3.44 -13.06 9.27
CA PHE A 97 3.97 -13.99 8.27
C PHE A 97 5.37 -14.45 8.65
N SER A 98 5.77 -15.59 8.11
CA SER A 98 7.07 -16.19 8.41
C SER A 98 7.97 -16.35 7.18
N LYS A 99 7.42 -16.19 5.98
CA LYS A 99 8.13 -16.42 4.72
C LYS A 99 7.70 -15.40 3.68
N VAL A 100 8.61 -15.11 2.75
CA VAL A 100 8.34 -14.23 1.61
C VAL A 100 8.78 -14.86 0.29
N ILE A 101 8.02 -14.59 -0.76
CA ILE A 101 8.42 -14.81 -2.15
C ILE A 101 8.42 -13.44 -2.83
N HIS A 102 9.61 -12.96 -3.10
CA HIS A 102 9.87 -11.63 -3.59
C HIS A 102 10.31 -11.70 -5.06
N GLN A 103 9.49 -11.18 -5.97
CA GLN A 103 9.72 -11.28 -7.41
C GLN A 103 9.88 -9.89 -8.03
N SER A 104 11.03 -9.66 -8.66
CA SER A 104 11.30 -8.43 -9.43
C SER A 104 11.06 -7.14 -8.65
N GLY A 105 11.26 -7.15 -7.34
CA GLY A 105 11.23 -5.98 -6.49
C GLY A 105 12.64 -5.44 -6.23
N GLY A 106 12.70 -4.23 -5.76
CA GLY A 106 13.92 -3.56 -5.33
C GLY A 106 13.49 -2.24 -4.70
N SER A 107 13.24 -2.27 -3.39
CA SER A 107 12.75 -1.08 -2.71
C SER A 107 13.83 -0.03 -2.56
N SER A 108 13.44 1.22 -2.70
CA SER A 108 14.25 2.37 -2.34
C SER A 108 13.99 2.80 -0.89
N LEU A 109 13.86 1.85 0.04
CA LEU A 109 13.58 2.11 1.46
C LEU A 109 14.48 3.18 2.09
N THR A 110 15.68 3.35 1.53
CA THR A 110 16.70 4.26 2.04
C THR A 110 16.67 5.65 1.42
N ASN A 111 15.80 5.92 0.44
CA ASN A 111 15.88 7.16 -0.31
C ASN A 111 15.02 8.27 0.32
N ARG A 112 15.64 9.08 1.18
CA ARG A 112 15.04 10.25 1.83
C ARG A 112 14.49 11.29 0.84
N SER A 113 15.11 11.40 -0.35
CA SER A 113 14.67 12.30 -1.40
C SER A 113 13.31 11.93 -2.00
N VAL A 114 12.99 10.65 -2.01
CA VAL A 114 11.68 10.16 -2.48
C VAL A 114 10.56 10.63 -1.55
N ARG A 115 10.78 10.60 -0.22
CA ARG A 115 9.80 11.11 0.75
C ARG A 115 9.51 12.59 0.54
N GLU A 116 10.55 13.42 0.44
CA GLU A 116 10.41 14.86 0.25
C GLU A 116 9.68 15.20 -1.05
N ALA A 117 10.03 14.51 -2.13
CA ALA A 117 9.36 14.66 -3.43
C ALA A 117 7.87 14.26 -3.37
N HIS A 118 7.54 13.16 -2.68
CA HIS A 118 6.15 12.73 -2.50
C HIS A 118 5.35 13.71 -1.65
N LEU A 119 5.92 14.25 -0.58
CA LEU A 119 5.26 15.27 0.24
C LEU A 119 5.05 16.58 -0.53
N ALA A 120 6.03 16.99 -1.33
CA ALA A 120 5.91 18.18 -2.18
C ALA A 120 4.80 18.00 -3.23
N LEU A 121 4.76 16.85 -3.91
CA LEU A 121 3.69 16.53 -4.85
C LEU A 121 2.32 16.45 -4.17
N GLY A 122 2.27 15.88 -2.96
CA GLY A 122 1.05 15.82 -2.18
C GLY A 122 0.52 17.20 -1.82
N HIS A 123 1.41 18.15 -1.49
CA HIS A 123 1.03 19.54 -1.25
C HIS A 123 0.46 20.19 -2.51
N VAL A 124 1.16 20.06 -3.65
CA VAL A 124 0.67 20.57 -4.95
C VAL A 124 -0.68 19.94 -5.32
N PHE A 125 -0.86 18.67 -5.09
CA PHE A 125 -2.12 17.98 -5.35
C PHE A 125 -3.26 18.53 -4.49
N ALA A 126 -3.04 18.69 -3.19
CA ALA A 126 -4.02 19.24 -2.28
C ALA A 126 -4.41 20.67 -2.71
N GLN A 127 -3.41 21.53 -2.98
CA GLN A 127 -3.58 22.88 -3.45
C GLN A 127 -4.42 22.98 -4.74
N GLN A 128 -4.11 22.16 -5.73
CA GLN A 128 -4.86 22.14 -7.01
C GLN A 128 -6.26 21.55 -6.88
N THR A 129 -6.49 20.72 -5.87
CA THR A 129 -7.78 20.02 -5.70
C THR A 129 -8.79 20.83 -4.88
N VAL A 130 -8.31 21.50 -3.82
CA VAL A 130 -9.19 22.23 -2.87
C VAL A 130 -8.84 23.71 -2.68
N GLY A 131 -7.73 24.18 -3.29
CA GLY A 131 -7.29 25.58 -3.20
C GLY A 131 -6.28 25.83 -2.08
N ASP A 132 -5.72 27.04 -2.06
CA ASP A 132 -4.66 27.45 -1.11
C ASP A 132 -5.20 27.91 0.24
N ASP A 133 -6.41 28.44 0.26
CA ASP A 133 -7.03 29.11 1.43
C ASP A 133 -7.81 28.13 2.31
N VAL A 134 -7.40 26.85 2.34
CA VAL A 134 -8.08 25.79 3.11
C VAL A 134 -7.24 25.38 4.30
N ASP A 135 -7.75 25.59 5.52
CA ASP A 135 -7.05 25.27 6.77
C ASP A 135 -6.71 23.77 6.89
N ASP A 136 -7.63 22.89 6.50
CA ASP A 136 -7.45 21.44 6.51
C ASP A 136 -7.75 20.86 5.11
N PRO A 137 -6.73 20.79 4.24
CA PRO A 137 -6.91 20.29 2.89
C PRO A 137 -7.27 18.80 2.84
N ILE A 138 -6.83 18.02 3.82
CA ILE A 138 -7.16 16.59 3.88
C ILE A 138 -8.65 16.39 4.16
N GLN A 139 -9.19 17.13 5.12
CA GLN A 139 -10.62 17.07 5.44
C GLN A 139 -11.46 17.61 4.28
N ALA A 140 -11.03 18.68 3.63
CA ALA A 140 -11.70 19.21 2.46
C ALA A 140 -11.74 18.20 1.30
N MET A 141 -10.62 17.56 0.99
CA MET A 141 -10.58 16.49 -0.03
C MET A 141 -11.47 15.30 0.32
N ARG A 142 -11.65 14.94 1.59
CA ARG A 142 -12.54 13.87 2.02
C ARG A 142 -14.03 14.16 1.76
N GLN A 143 -14.41 15.40 1.51
CA GLN A 143 -15.77 15.79 1.13
C GLN A 143 -16.04 15.68 -0.38
N LEU A 144 -14.98 15.49 -1.18
CA LEU A 144 -15.11 15.36 -2.63
C LEU A 144 -15.47 13.92 -3.03
N SER A 145 -16.04 13.77 -4.21
CA SER A 145 -16.27 12.45 -4.78
C SER A 145 -14.95 11.77 -5.15
N ALA A 146 -14.94 10.43 -5.13
CA ALA A 146 -13.78 9.65 -5.59
C ALA A 146 -13.39 10.01 -7.03
N ASP A 147 -14.36 10.23 -7.91
CA ASP A 147 -14.11 10.60 -9.30
C ASP A 147 -13.40 11.96 -9.41
N THR A 148 -13.79 12.94 -8.61
CA THR A 148 -13.12 14.24 -8.56
C THR A 148 -11.66 14.10 -8.13
N ILE A 149 -11.40 13.31 -7.10
CA ILE A 149 -10.04 13.01 -6.61
C ILE A 149 -9.21 12.30 -7.69
N LEU A 150 -9.78 11.30 -8.38
CA LEU A 150 -9.09 10.58 -9.45
C LEU A 150 -8.75 11.48 -10.64
N GLN A 151 -9.67 12.33 -11.08
CA GLN A 151 -9.42 13.27 -12.18
C GLN A 151 -8.30 14.27 -11.84
N ALA A 152 -8.30 14.80 -10.62
CA ALA A 152 -7.23 15.66 -10.14
C ALA A 152 -5.89 14.91 -10.06
N ALA A 153 -5.91 13.66 -9.55
CA ALA A 153 -4.73 12.83 -9.44
C ALA A 153 -4.13 12.48 -10.81
N ASP A 154 -4.94 12.19 -11.82
CA ASP A 154 -4.49 11.91 -13.18
C ASP A 154 -3.76 13.11 -13.81
N THR A 155 -4.11 14.31 -13.40
CA THR A 155 -3.46 15.54 -13.86
C THR A 155 -2.11 15.74 -13.15
N VAL A 156 -2.10 15.71 -11.82
CA VAL A 156 -0.92 16.01 -11.00
C VAL A 156 0.11 14.89 -11.05
N PHE A 157 -0.34 13.64 -10.96
CA PHE A 157 0.54 12.47 -10.87
C PHE A 157 0.74 11.74 -12.21
N LYS A 158 0.46 12.38 -13.34
CA LYS A 158 0.50 11.76 -14.68
C LYS A 158 1.78 10.96 -14.95
N ASN A 159 2.93 11.51 -14.54
CA ASN A 159 4.26 10.94 -14.76
C ASN A 159 4.95 10.48 -13.47
N HIS A 160 4.19 10.31 -12.39
CA HIS A 160 4.73 9.91 -11.10
C HIS A 160 4.22 8.55 -10.67
N TYR A 161 5.05 7.82 -9.96
CA TYR A 161 4.68 6.56 -9.33
C TYR A 161 4.20 6.82 -7.90
N PHE A 162 3.17 6.09 -7.51
CA PHE A 162 2.76 6.03 -6.10
C PHE A 162 3.59 4.97 -5.38
N ASP A 163 4.23 5.37 -4.31
CA ASP A 163 5.04 4.48 -3.50
C ASP A 163 4.84 4.77 -2.02
N ALA A 164 5.21 3.81 -1.17
CA ALA A 164 5.15 4.01 0.25
C ALA A 164 6.24 4.99 0.70
N VAL A 165 5.99 5.66 1.81
CA VAL A 165 6.92 6.64 2.39
C VAL A 165 7.22 6.31 3.85
N VAL A 166 8.40 6.69 4.32
CA VAL A 166 8.72 6.68 5.74
C VAL A 166 7.94 7.81 6.39
N ASP A 167 6.83 7.50 7.05
CA ASP A 167 5.93 8.48 7.67
C ASP A 167 6.17 8.67 9.18
N GLY A 168 7.02 7.85 9.78
CA GLY A 168 7.28 7.85 11.21
C GLY A 168 6.16 7.22 12.06
N HIS A 169 5.20 6.56 11.42
CA HIS A 169 4.05 5.89 12.02
C HIS A 169 3.87 4.47 11.52
N SER A 170 3.48 4.30 10.27
CA SER A 170 3.35 2.98 9.65
C SER A 170 4.70 2.40 9.26
N VAL A 171 5.58 3.24 8.69
CA VAL A 171 6.98 2.96 8.39
C VAL A 171 7.84 3.92 9.21
N MET A 172 8.53 3.39 10.23
CA MET A 172 9.18 4.19 11.27
C MET A 172 10.45 4.89 10.79
N GLU A 173 11.34 4.15 10.13
CA GLU A 173 12.63 4.65 9.67
C GLU A 173 13.08 3.88 8.41
N SER A 174 13.99 4.50 7.65
CA SER A 174 14.76 3.77 6.64
C SER A 174 15.73 2.80 7.30
N ILE A 175 15.76 1.60 6.81
CA ILE A 175 16.74 0.57 7.21
C ILE A 175 18.11 0.92 6.65
#